data_01e3a23135e67fd80d1c759b790aee6e
#
_entry.id   01e3a23135e67fd80d1c759b790aee6e
#
_cell.length_a   1.000
_cell.length_b   1.000
_cell.length_c   1.000
_cell.angle_alpha   90.00
_cell.angle_beta   90.00
_cell.angle_gamma   90.00
#
_symmetry.space_group_name_H-M   'P 1'
#
loop_
_entity.id
_entity.type
_entity.pdbx_description
1 polymer ?
#
loop_
_entity_poly.entity_id
_entity_poly.type
_entity_poly.pdbx_seq_one_letter_code
_entity_poly.pdbx_strand_id
1 'polypeptide(L)'
;FDINKKSGALILGRNRLDDYATKYLTKYCKQALIEPMPLPVEQILQDIGLEVQEVSLSSNLDVFGCCLLLDGCIDVYNHETKQYTPTAFNAGTVLIDPLSVAVYGEGSKRNTLVHEALHWEKDKRYFEILEVKNKNASEKLYPILCRQSETFFTPSEGKKTKENEVRWLEWQAHRLAPRVLMPKNSFKKKALEFIRQYKMPKENTILSCDTLIEDLSKFFITSRLSVKYRLIEVGLKDIISKFEDYEDVYEEINS
;
A
#
# COMPACT_ATOMS: atom_id res chain seq x y z
N PHE A 1 -19.53 -3.42 1.48
CA PHE A 1 -18.72 -2.84 2.57
C PHE A 1 -19.48 -1.67 3.18
N ASP A 2 -19.35 -1.50 4.48
CA ASP A 2 -20.06 -0.48 5.22
C ASP A 2 -19.36 0.87 5.10
N ILE A 3 -20.14 1.96 5.09
CA ILE A 3 -19.63 3.33 5.04
C ILE A 3 -20.14 4.06 6.29
N ASN A 4 -19.26 4.76 6.96
CA ASN A 4 -19.65 5.65 8.04
C ASN A 4 -20.54 6.76 7.47
N LYS A 5 -21.82 6.76 7.83
CA LYS A 5 -22.81 7.70 7.31
C LYS A 5 -22.51 9.18 7.63
N LYS A 6 -21.71 9.44 8.69
CA LYS A 6 -21.36 10.80 9.12
C LYS A 6 -20.12 11.35 8.43
N SER A 7 -19.09 10.50 8.24
CA SER A 7 -17.81 10.92 7.68
C SER A 7 -17.62 10.50 6.21
N GLY A 8 -18.37 9.52 5.73
CA GLY A 8 -18.16 8.94 4.40
C GLY A 8 -16.99 7.92 4.34
N ALA A 9 -16.28 7.72 5.45
CA ALA A 9 -15.17 6.78 5.50
C ALA A 9 -15.63 5.34 5.31
N LEU A 10 -14.86 4.55 4.55
CA LEU A 10 -15.07 3.11 4.42
C LEU A 10 -14.71 2.41 5.73
N ILE A 11 -15.62 1.56 6.24
CA ILE A 11 -15.38 0.71 7.39
C ILE A 11 -14.92 -0.66 6.88
N LEU A 12 -13.63 -0.93 6.98
CA LEU A 12 -13.05 -2.16 6.49
C LEU A 12 -12.27 -2.86 7.62
N GLY A 13 -12.85 -3.94 8.13
CA GLY A 13 -12.20 -4.79 9.13
C GLY A 13 -11.08 -5.65 8.51
N ARG A 14 -10.16 -6.13 9.36
CA ARG A 14 -8.99 -6.94 8.96
C ARG A 14 -9.37 -8.17 8.13
N ASN A 15 -10.43 -8.86 8.50
CA ASN A 15 -10.92 -10.07 7.82
C ASN A 15 -11.56 -9.80 6.45
N ARG A 16 -11.78 -8.54 6.07
CA ARG A 16 -12.42 -8.14 4.81
C ARG A 16 -11.44 -7.53 3.80
N LEU A 17 -10.14 -7.46 4.14
CA LEU A 17 -9.12 -6.85 3.28
C LEU A 17 -8.94 -7.62 1.96
N ASP A 18 -8.87 -8.95 2.00
CA ASP A 18 -8.78 -9.76 0.77
C ASP A 18 -10.06 -9.68 -0.09
N ASP A 19 -11.23 -9.54 0.53
CA ASP A 19 -12.49 -9.32 -0.20
C ASP A 19 -12.47 -7.99 -0.95
N TYR A 20 -11.95 -6.93 -0.29
CA TYR A 20 -11.82 -5.62 -0.92
C TYR A 20 -10.80 -5.64 -2.07
N ALA A 21 -9.63 -6.23 -1.88
CA ALA A 21 -8.63 -6.40 -2.93
C ALA A 21 -9.21 -7.19 -4.12
N THR A 22 -10.00 -8.24 -3.85
CA THR A 22 -10.69 -9.00 -4.90
C THR A 22 -11.70 -8.14 -5.65
N LYS A 23 -12.51 -7.32 -4.94
CA LYS A 23 -13.45 -6.39 -5.58
C LYS A 23 -12.72 -5.38 -6.46
N TYR A 24 -11.62 -4.79 -5.95
CA TYR A 24 -10.79 -3.85 -6.69
C TYR A 24 -10.26 -4.47 -7.99
N LEU A 25 -9.66 -5.66 -7.90
CA LEU A 25 -9.11 -6.36 -9.06
C LEU A 25 -10.19 -6.89 -10.02
N THR A 26 -11.38 -7.23 -9.53
CA THR A 26 -12.51 -7.58 -10.40
C THR A 26 -12.88 -6.41 -11.33
N LYS A 27 -12.71 -5.18 -10.85
CA LYS A 27 -12.99 -3.96 -11.62
C LYS A 27 -11.85 -3.60 -12.57
N TYR A 28 -10.58 -3.70 -12.13
CA TYR A 28 -9.46 -3.11 -12.85
C TYR A 28 -8.49 -4.13 -13.48
N CYS A 29 -8.37 -5.34 -12.94
CA CYS A 29 -7.48 -6.38 -13.48
C CYS A 29 -7.96 -7.78 -13.09
N LYS A 30 -9.10 -8.21 -13.63
CA LYS A 30 -9.69 -9.52 -13.32
C LYS A 30 -8.75 -10.69 -13.60
N GLN A 31 -7.84 -10.55 -14.57
CA GLN A 31 -6.88 -11.60 -14.94
C GLN A 31 -5.96 -11.97 -13.77
N ALA A 32 -5.52 -11.00 -12.96
CA ALA A 32 -4.68 -11.24 -11.79
C ALA A 32 -5.35 -12.12 -10.71
N LEU A 33 -6.68 -12.22 -10.70
CA LEU A 33 -7.41 -13.12 -9.81
C LEU A 33 -7.44 -14.58 -10.32
N ILE A 34 -7.25 -14.77 -11.63
CA ILE A 34 -7.34 -16.08 -12.30
C ILE A 34 -5.97 -16.77 -12.33
N GLU A 35 -4.96 -16.01 -12.69
CA GLU A 35 -3.59 -16.52 -12.81
C GLU A 35 -2.55 -15.60 -12.15
N PRO A 36 -1.46 -16.18 -11.66
CA PRO A 36 -0.35 -15.38 -11.13
C PRO A 36 0.28 -14.52 -12.22
N MET A 37 0.38 -13.23 -11.96
CA MET A 37 1.04 -12.27 -12.85
C MET A 37 1.49 -11.03 -12.08
N PRO A 38 2.51 -10.30 -12.54
CA PRO A 38 2.78 -8.95 -12.05
C PRO A 38 1.60 -8.04 -12.47
N LEU A 39 1.08 -7.26 -11.51
CA LEU A 39 -0.04 -6.36 -11.76
C LEU A 39 0.38 -5.21 -12.69
N PRO A 40 -0.38 -4.83 -13.73
CA PRO A 40 -0.08 -3.67 -14.59
C PRO A 40 -0.49 -2.36 -13.88
N VAL A 41 0.32 -1.94 -12.88
CA VAL A 41 -0.03 -0.84 -11.97
C VAL A 41 -0.23 0.46 -12.72
N GLU A 42 0.69 0.82 -13.61
CA GLU A 42 0.64 2.07 -14.38
C GLU A 42 -0.61 2.15 -15.27
N GLN A 43 -0.98 1.03 -15.90
CA GLN A 43 -2.20 0.96 -16.70
C GLN A 43 -3.44 1.15 -15.83
N ILE A 44 -3.49 0.54 -14.65
CA ILE A 44 -4.61 0.70 -13.72
C ILE A 44 -4.74 2.15 -13.28
N LEU A 45 -3.63 2.84 -12.98
CA LEU A 45 -3.67 4.26 -12.60
C LEU A 45 -4.22 5.11 -13.74
N GLN A 46 -3.80 4.87 -14.97
CA GLN A 46 -4.33 5.56 -16.16
C GLN A 46 -5.83 5.30 -16.34
N ASP A 47 -6.28 4.05 -16.20
CA ASP A 47 -7.69 3.64 -16.34
C ASP A 47 -8.61 4.31 -15.29
N ILE A 48 -8.09 4.63 -14.11
CA ILE A 48 -8.83 5.36 -13.06
C ILE A 48 -8.65 6.88 -13.12
N GLY A 49 -7.89 7.38 -14.10
CA GLY A 49 -7.69 8.80 -14.34
C GLY A 49 -6.69 9.47 -13.40
N LEU A 50 -5.70 8.70 -12.90
CA LEU A 50 -4.61 9.23 -12.09
C LEU A 50 -3.40 9.57 -12.95
N GLU A 51 -2.79 10.73 -12.69
CA GLU A 51 -1.55 11.19 -13.29
C GLU A 51 -0.40 11.05 -12.29
N VAL A 52 0.67 10.36 -12.69
CA VAL A 52 1.85 10.18 -11.84
C VAL A 52 2.91 11.23 -12.17
N GLN A 53 3.40 11.93 -11.14
CA GLN A 53 4.49 12.91 -11.27
C GLN A 53 5.59 12.59 -10.25
N GLU A 54 6.85 12.73 -10.67
CA GLU A 54 8.01 12.55 -9.79
C GLU A 54 8.44 13.89 -9.22
N VAL A 55 8.38 14.02 -7.89
CA VAL A 55 8.82 15.21 -7.15
C VAL A 55 9.46 14.81 -5.82
N SER A 56 10.42 15.59 -5.35
CA SER A 56 11.01 15.36 -4.03
C SER A 56 10.05 15.80 -2.93
N LEU A 57 9.58 14.87 -2.11
CA LEU A 57 8.58 15.11 -1.08
C LEU A 57 9.17 15.37 0.31
N SER A 58 10.38 14.86 0.57
CA SER A 58 11.03 15.05 1.87
C SER A 58 12.55 15.10 1.76
N SER A 59 13.18 15.77 2.75
CA SER A 59 14.64 15.87 2.82
C SER A 59 15.32 14.59 3.33
N ASN A 60 14.57 13.72 4.03
CA ASN A 60 15.06 12.53 4.74
C ASN A 60 14.44 11.21 4.25
N LEU A 61 13.73 11.25 3.11
CA LEU A 61 13.10 10.08 2.47
C LEU A 61 12.03 9.38 3.36
N ASP A 62 11.38 10.10 4.26
CA ASP A 62 10.31 9.55 5.10
C ASP A 62 8.93 9.56 4.42
N VAL A 63 8.79 10.28 3.29
CA VAL A 63 7.58 10.33 2.46
C VAL A 63 7.86 9.69 1.10
N PHE A 64 7.14 8.62 0.78
CA PHE A 64 7.31 7.88 -0.46
C PHE A 64 6.42 8.37 -1.60
N GLY A 65 5.23 8.78 -1.26
CA GLY A 65 4.25 9.26 -2.22
C GLY A 65 3.09 9.99 -1.56
N CYS A 66 2.23 10.52 -2.42
CA CYS A 66 1.03 11.23 -2.00
C CYS A 66 0.02 11.26 -3.15
N CYS A 67 -1.25 11.02 -2.86
CA CYS A 67 -2.36 11.27 -3.80
C CYS A 67 -3.11 12.55 -3.43
N LEU A 68 -3.25 13.45 -4.37
CA LEU A 68 -4.12 14.61 -4.20
C LEU A 68 -5.57 14.20 -4.46
N LEU A 69 -6.33 14.04 -3.39
CA LEU A 69 -7.76 13.72 -3.45
C LEU A 69 -8.62 14.94 -3.79
N LEU A 70 -8.08 16.14 -3.55
CA LEU A 70 -8.64 17.45 -3.88
C LEU A 70 -7.52 18.33 -4.45
N ASP A 71 -7.90 19.41 -5.17
CA ASP A 71 -6.93 20.42 -5.59
C ASP A 71 -6.26 21.06 -4.37
N GLY A 72 -4.94 21.24 -4.42
CA GLY A 72 -4.21 21.75 -3.27
C GLY A 72 -2.75 22.03 -3.50
N CYS A 73 -2.07 22.51 -2.45
CA CYS A 73 -0.64 22.75 -2.45
C CYS A 73 0.07 21.76 -1.56
N ILE A 74 1.21 21.26 -2.04
CA ILE A 74 2.14 20.42 -1.29
C ILE A 74 3.50 21.11 -1.27
N ASP A 75 4.18 21.01 -0.15
CA ASP A 75 5.54 21.48 -0.02
C ASP A 75 6.50 20.50 -0.71
N VAL A 76 7.08 20.92 -1.84
CA VAL A 76 8.08 20.17 -2.60
C VAL A 76 9.47 20.56 -2.12
N TYR A 77 10.31 19.57 -1.83
CA TYR A 77 11.68 19.78 -1.37
C TYR A 77 12.63 20.00 -2.55
N ASN A 78 13.43 21.08 -2.46
CA ASN A 78 14.50 21.36 -3.43
C ASN A 78 15.85 20.96 -2.82
N HIS A 79 16.53 19.97 -3.42
CA HIS A 79 17.82 19.45 -2.94
C HIS A 79 18.98 20.44 -3.07
N GLU A 80 18.92 21.39 -4.02
CA GLU A 80 19.96 22.39 -4.23
C GLU A 80 19.88 23.50 -3.17
N THR A 81 18.67 24.05 -2.98
CA THR A 81 18.45 25.15 -2.03
C THR A 81 18.19 24.66 -0.61
N LYS A 82 17.93 23.36 -0.40
CA LYS A 82 17.51 22.74 0.86
C LYS A 82 16.27 23.38 1.48
N GLN A 83 15.36 23.84 0.65
CA GLN A 83 14.13 24.52 1.06
C GLN A 83 12.90 23.80 0.51
N TYR A 84 11.79 23.95 1.22
CA TYR A 84 10.48 23.52 0.77
C TYR A 84 9.78 24.68 0.06
N THR A 85 9.15 24.38 -1.08
CA THR A 85 8.38 25.34 -1.88
C THR A 85 6.96 24.83 -2.06
N PRO A 86 5.93 25.58 -1.62
CA PRO A 86 4.53 25.25 -1.87
C PRO A 86 4.25 25.18 -3.37
N THR A 87 3.83 24.02 -3.86
CA THR A 87 3.55 23.75 -5.25
C THR A 87 2.11 23.28 -5.40
N ALA A 88 1.36 23.89 -6.33
CA ALA A 88 -0.04 23.54 -6.56
C ALA A 88 -0.15 22.34 -7.50
N PHE A 89 -1.04 21.40 -7.14
CA PHE A 89 -1.37 20.22 -7.93
C PHE A 89 -2.88 20.03 -7.99
N ASN A 90 -3.35 19.43 -9.07
CA ASN A 90 -4.76 19.10 -9.26
C ASN A 90 -5.12 17.79 -8.56
N ALA A 91 -6.39 17.62 -8.20
CA ALA A 91 -6.94 16.36 -7.76
C ALA A 91 -6.72 15.27 -8.82
N GLY A 92 -6.33 14.06 -8.38
CA GLY A 92 -5.96 12.95 -9.27
C GLY A 92 -4.48 12.90 -9.61
N THR A 93 -3.65 13.83 -9.09
CA THR A 93 -2.20 13.71 -9.20
C THR A 93 -1.66 12.80 -8.10
N VAL A 94 -0.86 11.82 -8.48
CA VAL A 94 -0.07 10.96 -7.59
C VAL A 94 1.38 11.40 -7.67
N LEU A 95 1.91 11.87 -6.56
CA LEU A 95 3.30 12.28 -6.43
C LEU A 95 4.13 11.11 -5.89
N ILE A 96 5.28 10.86 -6.48
CA ILE A 96 6.24 9.84 -6.04
C ILE A 96 7.61 10.51 -5.85
N ASP A 97 8.26 10.22 -4.71
CA ASP A 97 9.61 10.70 -4.48
C ASP A 97 10.63 9.81 -5.24
N PRO A 98 11.37 10.36 -6.22
CA PRO A 98 12.31 9.59 -7.03
C PRO A 98 13.47 9.01 -6.21
N LEU A 99 13.88 9.65 -5.11
CA LEU A 99 14.93 9.14 -4.24
C LEU A 99 14.44 7.92 -3.44
N SER A 100 13.17 7.91 -3.04
CA SER A 100 12.59 6.73 -2.39
C SER A 100 12.61 5.51 -3.32
N VAL A 101 12.36 5.73 -4.61
CA VAL A 101 12.46 4.67 -5.63
C VAL A 101 13.90 4.20 -5.81
N ALA A 102 14.86 5.12 -5.86
CA ALA A 102 16.28 4.79 -6.00
C ALA A 102 16.82 3.96 -4.82
N VAL A 103 16.35 4.24 -3.60
CA VAL A 103 16.80 3.56 -2.37
C VAL A 103 16.06 2.23 -2.15
N TYR A 104 14.73 2.21 -2.32
CA TYR A 104 13.90 1.05 -1.95
C TYR A 104 13.44 0.20 -3.15
N GLY A 105 13.73 0.65 -4.36
CA GLY A 105 13.53 -0.09 -5.61
C GLY A 105 12.08 -0.08 -6.14
N GLU A 106 11.92 -0.74 -7.29
CA GLU A 106 10.66 -0.77 -8.05
C GLU A 106 9.50 -1.41 -7.27
N GLY A 107 9.76 -2.43 -6.46
CA GLY A 107 8.73 -3.05 -5.63
C GLY A 107 8.10 -2.09 -4.62
N SER A 108 8.90 -1.16 -4.07
CA SER A 108 8.40 -0.10 -3.19
C SER A 108 7.59 0.93 -3.97
N LYS A 109 8.08 1.39 -5.13
CA LYS A 109 7.34 2.29 -6.02
C LYS A 109 5.95 1.74 -6.34
N ARG A 110 5.87 0.50 -6.78
CA ARG A 110 4.61 -0.15 -7.14
C ARG A 110 3.66 -0.28 -5.95
N ASN A 111 4.19 -0.59 -4.76
CA ASN A 111 3.38 -0.63 -3.55
C ASN A 111 2.83 0.76 -3.21
N THR A 112 3.63 1.81 -3.32
CA THR A 112 3.20 3.20 -3.11
C THR A 112 2.15 3.61 -4.14
N LEU A 113 2.34 3.34 -5.43
CA LEU A 113 1.36 3.66 -6.47
C LEU A 113 0.00 2.99 -6.22
N VAL A 114 -0.02 1.71 -5.84
CA VAL A 114 -1.26 1.01 -5.49
C VAL A 114 -1.88 1.57 -4.20
N HIS A 115 -1.07 1.92 -3.21
CA HIS A 115 -1.51 2.58 -1.98
C HIS A 115 -2.27 3.88 -2.29
N GLU A 116 -1.69 4.75 -3.11
CA GLU A 116 -2.28 6.02 -3.53
C GLU A 116 -3.55 5.83 -4.38
N ALA A 117 -3.53 4.85 -5.29
CA ALA A 117 -4.71 4.49 -6.07
C ALA A 117 -5.88 3.99 -5.20
N LEU A 118 -5.57 3.29 -4.10
CA LEU A 118 -6.58 2.86 -3.14
C LEU A 118 -7.17 4.02 -2.36
N HIS A 119 -6.38 5.04 -1.99
CA HIS A 119 -6.91 6.27 -1.40
C HIS A 119 -7.86 6.98 -2.36
N TRP A 120 -7.49 7.12 -3.64
CA TRP A 120 -8.36 7.71 -4.65
C TRP A 120 -9.69 6.98 -4.77
N GLU A 121 -9.67 5.64 -4.84
CA GLU A 121 -10.88 4.84 -5.05
C GLU A 121 -11.79 4.78 -3.81
N LYS A 122 -11.22 4.70 -2.60
CA LYS A 122 -12.01 4.46 -1.40
C LYS A 122 -12.22 5.68 -0.50
N ASP A 123 -11.30 6.66 -0.52
CA ASP A 123 -11.28 7.74 0.47
C ASP A 123 -11.63 9.12 -0.11
N LYS A 124 -11.63 9.29 -1.43
CA LYS A 124 -11.97 10.56 -2.09
C LYS A 124 -13.26 11.16 -1.53
N ARG A 125 -14.31 10.34 -1.40
CA ARG A 125 -15.59 10.80 -0.85
C ARG A 125 -15.52 11.31 0.60
N TYR A 126 -14.66 10.70 1.42
CA TYR A 126 -14.43 11.16 2.79
C TYR A 126 -13.88 12.59 2.80
N PHE A 127 -12.88 12.87 1.96
CA PHE A 127 -12.25 14.18 1.86
C PHE A 127 -13.17 15.23 1.24
N GLU A 128 -13.95 14.88 0.23
CA GLU A 128 -15.00 15.76 -0.33
C GLU A 128 -16.03 16.19 0.73
N ILE A 129 -16.47 15.27 1.57
CA ILE A 129 -17.38 15.57 2.69
C ILE A 129 -16.70 16.47 3.73
N LEU A 130 -15.44 16.22 4.05
CA LEU A 130 -14.67 17.06 4.97
C LEU A 130 -14.49 18.47 4.42
N GLU A 131 -14.18 18.62 3.14
CA GLU A 131 -14.06 19.94 2.50
C GLU A 131 -15.33 20.74 2.61
N VAL A 132 -16.49 20.14 2.29
CA VAL A 132 -17.79 20.80 2.42
C VAL A 132 -18.08 21.23 3.86
N LYS A 133 -17.72 20.40 4.85
CA LYS A 133 -17.91 20.73 6.27
C LYS A 133 -16.97 21.82 6.77
N ASN A 134 -15.76 21.89 6.21
CA ASN A 134 -14.71 22.82 6.64
C ASN A 134 -14.71 24.15 5.87
N LYS A 135 -15.63 24.36 4.91
CA LYS A 135 -15.72 25.64 4.16
C LYS A 135 -15.77 26.91 5.02
N ASN A 136 -16.14 26.76 6.30
CA ASN A 136 -16.19 27.85 7.29
C ASN A 136 -15.06 27.78 8.34
N ALA A 137 -14.14 26.82 8.24
CA ALA A 137 -13.04 26.65 9.18
C ALA A 137 -11.72 26.98 8.46
N SER A 138 -10.84 27.73 9.14
CA SER A 138 -9.50 28.09 8.64
C SER A 138 -8.52 26.90 8.55
N GLU A 139 -8.99 25.69 8.80
CA GLU A 139 -8.13 24.48 8.75
C GLU A 139 -7.90 24.06 7.31
N LYS A 140 -6.64 24.07 6.88
CA LYS A 140 -6.20 23.47 5.63
C LYS A 140 -6.43 21.96 5.71
N LEU A 141 -7.08 21.38 4.70
CA LEU A 141 -7.10 19.94 4.49
C LEU A 141 -5.73 19.55 3.94
N TYR A 142 -4.97 18.80 4.73
CA TYR A 142 -3.69 18.28 4.27
C TYR A 142 -3.92 17.03 3.43
N PRO A 143 -3.17 16.85 2.34
CA PRO A 143 -3.15 15.60 1.60
C PRO A 143 -2.66 14.46 2.50
N ILE A 144 -3.15 13.26 2.24
CA ILE A 144 -2.62 12.07 2.88
C ILE A 144 -1.24 11.78 2.28
N LEU A 145 -0.24 11.67 3.13
CA LEU A 145 1.14 11.37 2.75
C LEU A 145 1.47 9.94 3.14
N CYS A 146 1.86 9.10 2.17
CA CYS A 146 2.38 7.76 2.46
C CYS A 146 3.76 7.88 3.11
N ARG A 147 3.83 7.66 4.42
CA ARG A 147 5.06 7.77 5.22
C ARG A 147 5.58 6.41 5.61
N GLN A 148 6.91 6.26 5.63
CA GLN A 148 7.57 5.05 6.11
C GLN A 148 7.18 4.70 7.56
N SER A 149 7.11 5.71 8.44
CA SER A 149 6.79 5.53 9.86
C SER A 149 5.36 5.05 10.14
N GLU A 150 4.43 5.23 9.19
CA GLU A 150 3.01 4.88 9.36
C GLU A 150 2.72 3.43 8.97
N THR A 151 3.66 2.75 8.30
CA THR A 151 3.53 1.36 7.87
C THR A 151 3.27 0.41 9.05
N PHE A 152 3.81 0.72 10.23
CA PHE A 152 3.76 -0.12 11.43
C PHE A 152 2.74 0.33 12.47
N PHE A 153 2.02 1.42 12.22
CA PHE A 153 1.13 1.99 13.21
C PHE A 153 -0.27 1.38 13.14
N THR A 154 -0.76 0.83 14.26
CA THR A 154 -2.15 0.39 14.40
C THR A 154 -2.99 1.47 15.08
N PRO A 155 -4.07 1.95 14.43
CA PRO A 155 -4.95 2.96 15.04
C PRO A 155 -5.63 2.44 16.30
N SER A 156 -5.92 3.35 17.24
CA SER A 156 -6.61 2.98 18.49
C SER A 156 -8.08 2.62 18.25
N GLU A 157 -8.50 1.45 18.69
CA GLU A 157 -9.91 1.06 18.64
C GLU A 157 -10.78 1.94 19.54
N GLY A 158 -11.97 2.27 19.05
CA GLY A 158 -12.99 3.02 19.82
C GLY A 158 -12.78 4.55 19.88
N LYS A 159 -11.66 5.12 19.48
CA LYS A 159 -11.47 6.58 19.42
C LYS A 159 -12.11 7.16 18.17
N LYS A 160 -13.12 8.03 18.35
CA LYS A 160 -13.86 8.70 17.25
C LYS A 160 -13.31 10.11 17.00
N THR A 161 -12.00 10.26 16.81
CA THR A 161 -11.39 11.53 16.41
C THR A 161 -11.10 11.53 14.92
N LYS A 162 -11.07 12.72 14.29
CA LYS A 162 -10.71 12.90 12.86
C LYS A 162 -9.32 12.31 12.55
N GLU A 163 -8.35 12.56 13.43
CA GLU A 163 -7.00 12.03 13.31
C GLU A 163 -6.98 10.49 13.32
N ASN A 164 -7.75 9.87 14.19
CA ASN A 164 -7.84 8.42 14.26
C ASN A 164 -8.58 7.84 13.04
N GLU A 165 -9.58 8.55 12.47
CA GLU A 165 -10.20 8.14 11.20
C GLU A 165 -9.18 8.16 10.06
N VAL A 166 -8.38 9.22 9.91
CA VAL A 166 -7.31 9.29 8.89
C VAL A 166 -6.30 8.16 9.07
N ARG A 167 -5.86 7.90 10.31
CA ARG A 167 -4.96 6.77 10.59
C ARG A 167 -5.55 5.43 10.19
N TRP A 168 -6.87 5.23 10.34
CA TRP A 168 -7.54 4.03 9.86
C TRP A 168 -7.56 3.95 8.32
N LEU A 169 -7.71 5.05 7.61
CA LEU A 169 -7.65 5.09 6.15
C LEU A 169 -6.24 4.69 5.66
N GLU A 170 -5.19 5.25 6.29
CA GLU A 170 -3.79 4.89 6.05
C GLU A 170 -3.52 3.41 6.32
N TRP A 171 -3.89 2.93 7.52
CA TRP A 171 -3.72 1.53 7.87
C TRP A 171 -4.38 0.59 6.86
N GLN A 172 -5.58 0.92 6.40
CA GLN A 172 -6.27 0.14 5.36
C GLN A 172 -5.48 0.14 4.05
N ALA A 173 -5.02 1.29 3.59
CA ALA A 173 -4.29 1.40 2.33
C ALA A 173 -2.96 0.62 2.37
N HIS A 174 -2.21 0.74 3.47
CA HIS A 174 -0.98 -0.05 3.68
C HIS A 174 -1.23 -1.56 3.65
N ARG A 175 -2.31 -2.02 4.27
CA ARG A 175 -2.66 -3.44 4.30
C ARG A 175 -3.27 -3.95 2.98
N LEU A 176 -3.94 -3.09 2.23
CA LEU A 176 -4.56 -3.44 0.95
C LEU A 176 -3.57 -3.50 -0.20
N ALA A 177 -2.59 -2.58 -0.27
CA ALA A 177 -1.68 -2.49 -1.42
C ALA A 177 -0.94 -3.81 -1.71
N PRO A 178 -0.31 -4.50 -0.74
CA PRO A 178 0.30 -5.80 -1.00
C PRO A 178 -0.72 -6.90 -1.36
N ARG A 179 -1.98 -6.80 -0.89
CA ARG A 179 -3.03 -7.75 -1.26
C ARG A 179 -3.54 -7.58 -2.69
N VAL A 180 -3.52 -6.35 -3.19
CA VAL A 180 -3.82 -6.02 -4.58
C VAL A 180 -2.68 -6.48 -5.50
N LEU A 181 -1.42 -6.21 -5.12
CA LEU A 181 -0.24 -6.67 -5.88
C LEU A 181 -0.09 -8.19 -5.90
N MET A 182 -0.50 -8.86 -4.83
CA MET A 182 -0.38 -10.31 -4.63
C MET A 182 -1.73 -10.91 -4.22
N PRO A 183 -2.70 -11.07 -5.15
CA PRO A 183 -4.02 -11.60 -4.84
C PRO A 183 -3.93 -12.98 -4.20
N LYS A 184 -4.71 -13.22 -3.15
CA LYS A 184 -4.59 -14.38 -2.25
C LYS A 184 -4.41 -15.71 -2.97
N ASN A 185 -5.31 -16.03 -3.89
CA ASN A 185 -5.31 -17.33 -4.57
C ASN A 185 -4.20 -17.45 -5.60
N SER A 186 -3.97 -16.41 -6.41
CA SER A 186 -2.91 -16.35 -7.40
C SER A 186 -1.52 -16.37 -6.75
N PHE A 187 -1.33 -15.62 -5.66
CA PHE A 187 -0.09 -15.65 -4.89
C PHE A 187 0.17 -17.04 -4.31
N LYS A 188 -0.82 -17.63 -3.63
CA LYS A 188 -0.70 -18.98 -3.07
C LYS A 188 -0.39 -20.03 -4.13
N LYS A 189 -1.03 -19.94 -5.31
CA LYS A 189 -0.77 -20.83 -6.45
C LYS A 189 0.69 -20.73 -6.89
N LYS A 190 1.23 -19.51 -7.06
CA LYS A 190 2.63 -19.30 -7.48
C LYS A 190 3.63 -19.75 -6.42
N ALA A 191 3.38 -19.45 -5.15
CA ALA A 191 4.21 -19.91 -4.05
C ALA A 191 4.31 -21.44 -4.00
N LEU A 192 3.18 -22.15 -4.12
CA LEU A 192 3.17 -23.61 -4.14
C LEU A 192 3.84 -24.19 -5.39
N GLU A 193 3.78 -23.49 -6.53
CA GLU A 193 4.52 -23.87 -7.75
C GLU A 193 6.04 -23.84 -7.50
N PHE A 194 6.56 -22.73 -6.98
CA PHE A 194 7.99 -22.61 -6.65
C PHE A 194 8.44 -23.65 -5.60
N ILE A 195 7.66 -23.84 -4.53
CA ILE A 195 7.94 -24.85 -3.50
C ILE A 195 8.09 -26.25 -4.11
N ARG A 196 7.24 -26.60 -5.06
CA ARG A 196 7.32 -27.90 -5.77
C ARG A 196 8.54 -27.99 -6.69
N GLN A 197 8.89 -26.89 -7.37
CA GLN A 197 10.06 -26.84 -8.27
C GLN A 197 11.37 -27.01 -7.51
N TYR A 198 11.49 -26.44 -6.31
CA TYR A 198 12.71 -26.54 -5.52
C TYR A 198 12.94 -27.93 -4.91
N LYS A 199 11.97 -28.85 -5.00
CA LYS A 199 12.04 -30.19 -4.37
C LYS A 199 12.56 -30.11 -2.93
N MET A 200 12.07 -29.13 -2.16
CA MET A 200 12.61 -28.71 -0.86
C MET A 200 13.01 -29.91 0.01
N PRO A 201 14.32 -30.22 0.18
CA PRO A 201 14.76 -31.22 1.13
C PRO A 201 14.50 -30.67 2.53
N LYS A 202 14.01 -31.52 3.44
CA LYS A 202 13.71 -31.16 4.83
C LYS A 202 14.91 -30.61 5.61
N GLU A 203 16.13 -30.81 5.11
CA GLU A 203 17.39 -30.55 5.81
C GLU A 203 18.03 -29.18 5.52
N ASN A 204 17.60 -28.44 4.50
CA ASN A 204 18.23 -27.14 4.13
C ASN A 204 17.17 -26.04 3.91
N THR A 205 16.31 -25.84 4.91
CA THR A 205 15.09 -25.06 4.81
C THR A 205 15.31 -23.55 4.79
N ILE A 206 16.35 -23.01 5.43
CA ILE A 206 16.60 -21.56 5.52
C ILE A 206 16.95 -20.98 4.15
N LEU A 207 17.92 -21.56 3.45
CA LEU A 207 18.34 -21.10 2.11
C LEU A 207 17.18 -21.21 1.10
N SER A 208 16.40 -22.27 1.19
CA SER A 208 15.23 -22.48 0.31
C SER A 208 14.12 -21.47 0.55
N CYS A 209 13.91 -21.04 1.79
CA CYS A 209 12.92 -20.00 2.12
C CYS A 209 13.33 -18.63 1.60
N ASP A 210 14.61 -18.27 1.76
CA ASP A 210 15.11 -16.98 1.25
C ASP A 210 15.01 -16.91 -0.28
N THR A 211 15.36 -18.01 -0.98
CA THR A 211 15.17 -18.13 -2.42
C THR A 211 13.71 -18.00 -2.82
N LEU A 212 12.78 -18.63 -2.09
CA LEU A 212 11.36 -18.52 -2.36
C LEU A 212 10.86 -17.07 -2.24
N ILE A 213 11.27 -16.37 -1.19
CA ILE A 213 10.89 -14.96 -0.99
C ILE A 213 11.47 -14.10 -2.11
N GLU A 214 12.73 -14.32 -2.48
CA GLU A 214 13.39 -13.61 -3.56
C GLU A 214 12.67 -13.82 -4.90
N ASP A 215 12.39 -15.06 -5.25
CA ASP A 215 11.75 -15.39 -6.52
C ASP A 215 10.28 -14.90 -6.59
N LEU A 216 9.54 -14.99 -5.48
CA LEU A 216 8.20 -14.40 -5.40
C LEU A 216 8.24 -12.87 -5.51
N SER A 217 9.23 -12.23 -4.86
CA SER A 217 9.39 -10.78 -4.94
C SER A 217 9.71 -10.31 -6.35
N LYS A 218 10.58 -11.01 -7.06
CA LYS A 218 10.89 -10.76 -8.48
C LYS A 218 9.69 -11.02 -9.38
N PHE A 219 8.98 -12.13 -9.17
CA PHE A 219 7.83 -12.50 -10.00
C PHE A 219 6.69 -11.47 -9.91
N PHE A 220 6.32 -11.04 -8.70
CA PHE A 220 5.24 -10.07 -8.49
C PHE A 220 5.72 -8.61 -8.56
N ILE A 221 7.02 -8.39 -8.68
CA ILE A 221 7.69 -7.07 -8.64
C ILE A 221 7.22 -6.30 -7.40
N THR A 222 7.55 -6.84 -6.22
CA THR A 222 7.18 -6.30 -4.92
C THR A 222 8.33 -6.45 -3.92
N SER A 223 8.24 -5.86 -2.72
CA SER A 223 9.29 -5.98 -1.72
C SER A 223 9.33 -7.38 -1.09
N ARG A 224 10.53 -7.83 -0.69
CA ARG A 224 10.71 -9.09 0.05
C ARG A 224 9.88 -9.11 1.34
N LEU A 225 9.81 -7.99 2.05
CA LEU A 225 9.03 -7.84 3.26
C LEU A 225 7.53 -8.08 2.98
N SER A 226 6.98 -7.46 1.94
CA SER A 226 5.58 -7.69 1.53
C SER A 226 5.31 -9.17 1.21
N VAL A 227 6.27 -9.87 0.61
CA VAL A 227 6.16 -11.33 0.35
C VAL A 227 6.11 -12.12 1.66
N LYS A 228 6.99 -11.81 2.64
CA LYS A 228 6.98 -12.46 3.96
C LYS A 228 5.61 -12.35 4.62
N TYR A 229 5.07 -11.13 4.73
CA TYR A 229 3.71 -10.90 5.25
C TYR A 229 2.68 -11.72 4.50
N ARG A 230 2.75 -11.70 3.18
CA ARG A 230 1.75 -12.39 2.36
C ARG A 230 1.79 -13.90 2.50
N LEU A 231 2.96 -14.51 2.65
CA LEU A 231 3.11 -15.95 2.94
C LEU A 231 2.40 -16.35 4.25
N ILE A 232 2.55 -15.53 5.30
CA ILE A 232 1.84 -15.75 6.58
C ILE A 232 0.32 -15.66 6.37
N GLU A 233 -0.15 -14.61 5.74
CA GLU A 233 -1.57 -14.32 5.53
C GLU A 233 -2.29 -15.39 4.70
N VAL A 234 -1.60 -16.02 3.76
CA VAL A 234 -2.19 -17.10 2.95
C VAL A 234 -2.06 -18.49 3.56
N GLY A 235 -1.56 -18.57 4.81
CA GLY A 235 -1.44 -19.81 5.58
C GLY A 235 -0.21 -20.65 5.24
N LEU A 236 0.85 -20.01 4.76
CA LEU A 236 2.15 -20.66 4.48
C LEU A 236 3.21 -20.28 5.53
N LYS A 237 2.77 -19.96 6.75
CA LYS A 237 3.63 -19.53 7.86
C LYS A 237 4.73 -20.54 8.21
N ASP A 238 4.48 -21.83 8.12
CA ASP A 238 5.44 -22.88 8.49
C ASP A 238 6.70 -22.86 7.59
N ILE A 239 6.60 -22.24 6.41
CA ILE A 239 7.72 -22.04 5.50
C ILE A 239 8.65 -20.95 6.02
N ILE A 240 8.08 -19.87 6.57
CA ILE A 240 8.84 -18.70 7.01
C ILE A 240 9.10 -18.66 8.52
N SER A 241 8.51 -19.56 9.32
CA SER A 241 8.75 -19.68 10.76
C SER A 241 10.20 -19.99 11.15
N LYS A 242 11.04 -20.22 10.17
CA LYS A 242 12.48 -20.48 10.31
C LYS A 242 13.36 -19.23 10.04
N PHE A 243 12.75 -18.08 9.75
CA PHE A 243 13.47 -16.82 9.64
C PHE A 243 13.68 -16.20 11.03
N GLU A 244 14.81 -15.53 11.20
CA GLU A 244 15.13 -14.86 12.47
C GLU A 244 14.14 -13.75 12.84
N ASP A 245 13.56 -13.07 11.84
CA ASP A 245 12.59 -11.98 12.00
C ASP A 245 11.12 -12.45 11.96
N TYR A 246 10.86 -13.76 12.07
CA TYR A 246 9.49 -14.29 11.95
C TYR A 246 8.55 -13.79 13.04
N GLU A 247 9.02 -13.76 14.29
CA GLU A 247 8.19 -13.37 15.43
C GLU A 247 7.77 -11.90 15.31
N ASP A 248 8.70 -11.01 14.97
CA ASP A 248 8.43 -9.59 14.76
C ASP A 248 7.39 -9.37 13.67
N VAL A 249 7.56 -10.03 12.51
CA VAL A 249 6.62 -9.97 11.39
C VAL A 249 5.25 -10.55 11.77
N TYR A 250 5.23 -11.66 12.53
CA TYR A 250 4.00 -12.32 12.95
C TYR A 250 3.21 -11.46 13.96
N GLU A 251 3.88 -10.86 14.92
CA GLU A 251 3.26 -9.97 15.92
C GLU A 251 2.67 -8.74 15.24
N GLU A 252 3.37 -8.15 14.28
CA GLU A 252 2.91 -6.98 13.53
C GLU A 252 1.65 -7.27 12.69
N ILE A 253 1.52 -8.48 12.11
CA ILE A 253 0.32 -8.88 11.36
C ILE A 253 -0.89 -9.02 12.30
N ASN A 254 -0.68 -9.48 13.53
CA ASN A 254 -1.74 -9.79 14.47
C ASN A 254 -2.05 -8.65 15.47
N SER A 255 -1.18 -7.64 15.55
CA SER A 255 -1.41 -6.40 16.32
C SER A 255 -2.34 -5.44 15.56
#